data_ae2de1e6b2aed11a439134a927993787
#
_entry.id   ae2de1e6b2aed11a439134a927993787
#
_cell.length_a   1.000
_cell.length_b   1.000
_cell.length_c   1.000
_cell.angle_alpha   90.00
_cell.angle_beta   90.00
_cell.angle_gamma   90.00
#
_symmetry.space_group_name_H-M   'P 1'
#
loop_
_entity.id
_entity.type
_entity.pdbx_description
1 polymer ?
#
loop_
_entity_poly.entity_id
_entity_poly.type
_entity_poly.pdbx_seq_one_letter_code
_entity_poly.pdbx_strand_id
1 'polypeptide(L)'
;MKKNHVLLRLIACVCLIVACATAQLTQEPKQPKETSAAKPSESPTPTPPGAGGASVPNANPFPSTYRPFPRRTTVIRNATIMTAAGPSIQNGSVLLRDGKIVAVGATVNAPADAVVIDGTGKYVTPGIIDIHSHVGVYAAPGGDALSDGNELTNPVTANVWAEHSVWPQDPQLPRVLAGGVTTMQVLPGSGNLIGGRSVVLKIVPSRTVQGMKFPGAKYGLKMACGENPKRVYQTRGPSTRMGNVAGYRAAWIQAEAYRRKWDTWNATHKGDPPTRDLGLETLAEVLRGNILVHNHCYRADEMAQMLDIAKEFGYTVRAFHHAVEAYKIAELLKANGTGAAEWADWGGFKMEAMDSVKANLAITDAFGARAMIHSDSADGAQRLNQEVAKAMYAGRAAGIMVTEDQAIRWLTINPAWALALDDKIGSIEVGKNADVVLWSGNPFSIYSKAEKVWIDGALLFDRADTTERWRTDFELGVVREKD
;
A
#
# COMPACT_ATOMS: atom_id res chain seq x y z
N MET A 1 41.72 45.79 0.79
CA MET A 1 43.16 45.79 0.42
C MET A 1 43.60 44.41 0.08
N LYS A 2 44.17 44.30 -1.13
CA LYS A 2 45.03 43.24 -1.73
C LYS A 2 44.40 41.84 -1.85
N LYS A 3 43.96 41.34 -3.03
CA LYS A 3 44.70 40.95 -4.30
C LYS A 3 45.71 39.81 -4.03
N ASN A 4 45.61 38.63 -4.64
CA ASN A 4 46.05 38.24 -5.99
C ASN A 4 45.88 36.73 -6.13
N HIS A 5 45.31 36.26 -7.18
CA HIS A 5 45.89 35.82 -8.47
C HIS A 5 46.45 34.38 -8.51
N VAL A 6 45.77 33.53 -9.28
CA VAL A 6 46.23 32.97 -10.59
C VAL A 6 47.18 31.77 -10.49
N LEU A 7 46.85 30.61 -11.01
CA LEU A 7 47.40 30.13 -12.29
C LEU A 7 46.81 28.78 -12.78
N LEU A 8 46.40 28.84 -13.99
CA LEU A 8 46.03 27.79 -14.91
C LEU A 8 47.29 26.98 -15.31
N ARG A 9 47.18 25.66 -15.52
CA ARG A 9 47.96 24.96 -16.55
C ARG A 9 47.27 23.71 -17.06
N LEU A 10 46.91 23.78 -18.33
CA LEU A 10 46.73 22.66 -19.28
C LEU A 10 48.04 21.90 -19.49
N ILE A 11 47.96 20.60 -19.70
CA ILE A 11 48.84 19.91 -20.68
C ILE A 11 48.04 18.76 -21.29
N ALA A 12 47.90 18.84 -22.60
CA ALA A 12 47.54 17.77 -23.52
C ALA A 12 48.82 17.12 -24.09
N CYS A 13 48.76 15.85 -24.44
CA CYS A 13 49.58 15.20 -25.51
C CYS A 13 49.25 13.71 -25.48
N VAL A 14 48.78 13.15 -26.50
CA VAL A 14 49.14 12.86 -27.91
C VAL A 14 49.31 11.33 -28.11
N CYS A 15 48.62 10.85 -29.12
CA CYS A 15 48.56 9.52 -29.74
C CYS A 15 49.93 8.90 -30.08
N LEU A 16 50.01 7.59 -30.16
CA LEU A 16 50.60 6.97 -31.37
C LEU A 16 50.16 5.49 -31.53
N ILE A 17 49.88 5.18 -32.75
CA ILE A 17 49.50 3.94 -33.44
C ILE A 17 50.73 3.04 -33.61
N VAL A 18 50.61 1.71 -33.53
CA VAL A 18 51.32 0.81 -34.44
C VAL A 18 50.48 -0.45 -34.66
N ALA A 19 50.17 -0.71 -35.91
CA ALA A 19 49.69 -1.95 -36.46
C ALA A 19 50.85 -2.86 -36.84
N CYS A 20 50.72 -4.16 -36.67
CA CYS A 20 51.41 -5.14 -37.49
C CYS A 20 50.63 -6.43 -37.61
N ALA A 21 50.35 -6.82 -38.81
CA ALA A 21 49.72 -8.05 -39.26
C ALA A 21 50.75 -9.16 -39.39
N THR A 22 50.36 -10.41 -39.11
CA THR A 22 50.90 -11.58 -39.77
C THR A 22 49.82 -12.65 -39.91
N ALA A 23 49.60 -13.05 -41.14
CA ALA A 23 48.76 -14.17 -41.55
C ALA A 23 49.52 -15.49 -41.41
N GLN A 24 48.81 -16.52 -40.96
CA GLN A 24 49.18 -17.91 -41.31
C GLN A 24 47.94 -18.77 -41.51
N LEU A 25 47.92 -19.39 -42.69
CA LEU A 25 46.98 -20.37 -43.20
C LEU A 25 47.18 -21.74 -42.47
N THR A 26 46.09 -22.41 -42.10
CA THR A 26 46.05 -23.89 -42.11
C THR A 26 44.61 -24.42 -42.17
N GLN A 27 44.39 -25.14 -43.23
CA GLN A 27 43.50 -26.25 -43.59
C GLN A 27 42.25 -26.60 -42.72
N GLU A 28 41.11 -26.66 -43.43
CA GLU A 28 39.83 -27.25 -43.03
C GLU A 28 39.89 -28.81 -42.93
N PRO A 29 39.09 -29.40 -42.03
CA PRO A 29 38.60 -30.76 -42.20
C PRO A 29 37.11 -30.80 -42.52
N LYS A 30 36.76 -31.74 -43.41
CA LYS A 30 35.45 -31.99 -44.00
C LYS A 30 34.32 -32.24 -42.99
N GLN A 31 33.16 -31.61 -43.25
CA GLN A 31 31.89 -31.84 -42.54
C GLN A 31 31.23 -33.18 -42.89
N PRO A 32 30.53 -33.81 -41.93
CA PRO A 32 29.51 -34.84 -42.20
C PRO A 32 28.15 -34.19 -42.50
N LYS A 33 27.37 -34.85 -43.36
CA LYS A 33 26.05 -34.45 -43.87
C LYS A 33 25.02 -34.16 -42.79
N GLU A 34 24.37 -33.02 -42.91
CA GLU A 34 23.22 -32.59 -42.08
C GLU A 34 21.98 -33.46 -42.29
N THR A 35 21.38 -33.86 -41.18
CA THR A 35 19.99 -34.27 -41.09
C THR A 35 19.17 -33.00 -40.79
N SER A 36 18.13 -32.80 -41.60
CA SER A 36 17.19 -31.68 -41.53
C SER A 36 16.64 -31.48 -40.09
N ALA A 37 17.11 -30.40 -39.44
CA ALA A 37 16.52 -29.91 -38.22
C ALA A 37 15.46 -28.83 -38.52
N ALA A 38 14.35 -28.91 -37.84
CA ALA A 38 13.25 -27.95 -37.94
C ALA A 38 13.75 -26.51 -37.73
N LYS A 39 13.25 -25.57 -38.59
CA LYS A 39 13.53 -24.13 -38.44
C LYS A 39 13.16 -23.66 -37.04
N PRO A 40 14.05 -22.93 -36.34
CA PRO A 40 13.68 -22.26 -35.11
C PRO A 40 12.59 -21.23 -35.42
N SER A 41 11.56 -21.24 -34.59
CA SER A 41 10.56 -20.15 -34.57
C SER A 41 11.30 -18.81 -34.40
N GLU A 42 11.21 -17.94 -35.39
CA GLU A 42 11.75 -16.57 -35.28
C GLU A 42 11.10 -15.89 -34.08
N SER A 43 11.89 -15.54 -33.08
CA SER A 43 11.47 -14.63 -32.04
C SER A 43 11.03 -13.32 -32.70
N PRO A 44 9.88 -12.74 -32.32
CA PRO A 44 9.42 -11.51 -32.94
C PRO A 44 10.51 -10.44 -32.78
N THR A 45 10.90 -9.86 -33.92
CA THR A 45 11.86 -8.75 -33.94
C THR A 45 11.35 -7.63 -33.03
N PRO A 46 12.15 -7.13 -32.09
CA PRO A 46 11.72 -6.03 -31.25
C PRO A 46 11.28 -4.84 -32.08
N THR A 47 10.07 -4.34 -31.87
CA THR A 47 9.59 -3.13 -32.53
C THR A 47 10.54 -1.97 -32.21
N PRO A 48 11.09 -1.26 -33.19
CA PRO A 48 12.01 -0.15 -32.93
C PRO A 48 11.29 0.94 -32.11
N PRO A 49 12.03 1.65 -31.23
CA PRO A 49 11.48 2.78 -30.49
C PRO A 49 10.83 3.80 -31.43
N GLY A 50 9.61 4.25 -31.11
CA GLY A 50 8.86 5.21 -31.92
C GLY A 50 8.03 4.60 -33.07
N ALA A 51 8.14 3.30 -33.34
CA ALA A 51 7.28 2.60 -34.30
C ALA A 51 5.99 2.05 -33.67
N GLY A 52 5.58 2.58 -32.55
CA GLY A 52 4.37 2.17 -31.83
C GLY A 52 3.09 2.60 -32.56
N GLY A 53 1.99 1.85 -32.34
CA GLY A 53 0.65 2.26 -32.72
C GLY A 53 0.14 3.43 -31.89
N ALA A 54 -1.15 3.75 -32.03
CA ALA A 54 -1.78 4.79 -31.23
C ALA A 54 -1.64 4.52 -29.72
N SER A 55 -1.31 5.57 -28.97
CA SER A 55 -1.24 5.48 -27.50
C SER A 55 -2.66 5.32 -26.94
N VAL A 56 -2.92 4.22 -26.26
CA VAL A 56 -4.22 3.91 -25.66
C VAL A 56 -4.10 3.83 -24.12
N PRO A 57 -5.18 4.14 -23.37
CA PRO A 57 -5.18 4.00 -21.92
C PRO A 57 -4.85 2.57 -21.48
N ASN A 58 -4.01 2.46 -20.45
CA ASN A 58 -3.70 1.22 -19.76
C ASN A 58 -3.93 1.42 -18.26
N ALA A 59 -4.85 0.67 -17.69
CA ALA A 59 -5.21 0.80 -16.28
C ALA A 59 -4.06 0.40 -15.33
N ASN A 60 -3.16 -0.50 -15.76
CA ASN A 60 -2.00 -0.96 -14.99
C ASN A 60 -0.74 -1.03 -15.86
N PRO A 61 -0.15 0.12 -16.23
CA PRO A 61 1.06 0.16 -17.06
C PRO A 61 2.32 -0.28 -16.31
N PHE A 62 2.27 -0.34 -14.98
CA PHE A 62 3.38 -0.72 -14.09
C PHE A 62 2.97 -1.93 -13.24
N PRO A 63 2.88 -3.14 -13.82
CA PRO A 63 2.43 -4.32 -13.10
C PRO A 63 3.40 -4.70 -11.98
N SER A 64 2.89 -5.39 -10.96
CA SER A 64 3.72 -5.97 -9.90
C SER A 64 4.73 -6.95 -10.48
N THR A 65 5.97 -6.83 -10.04
CA THR A 65 7.05 -7.81 -10.29
C THR A 65 7.39 -8.58 -9.01
N TYR A 66 6.55 -8.46 -7.98
CA TYR A 66 6.74 -9.16 -6.72
C TYR A 66 6.85 -10.67 -6.93
N ARG A 67 7.83 -11.27 -6.26
CA ARG A 67 8.01 -12.73 -6.17
C ARG A 67 8.13 -13.11 -4.70
N PRO A 68 7.42 -14.15 -4.26
CA PRO A 68 7.53 -14.61 -2.88
C PRO A 68 8.98 -14.96 -2.52
N PHE A 69 9.37 -14.62 -1.30
CA PHE A 69 10.68 -14.97 -0.74
C PHE A 69 10.80 -16.47 -0.45
N PRO A 70 12.03 -16.99 -0.27
CA PRO A 70 12.25 -18.34 0.19
C PRO A 70 11.46 -18.62 1.47
N ARG A 71 10.79 -19.75 1.52
CA ARG A 71 9.88 -20.10 2.62
C ARG A 71 10.01 -21.56 2.99
N ARG A 72 9.64 -21.87 4.20
CA ARG A 72 9.63 -23.24 4.74
C ARG A 72 8.24 -23.58 5.22
N THR A 73 7.82 -24.82 5.09
CA THR A 73 6.61 -25.29 5.77
C THR A 73 6.79 -25.07 7.26
N THR A 74 5.87 -24.33 7.88
CA THR A 74 5.96 -23.92 9.28
C THR A 74 4.63 -24.22 9.99
N VAL A 75 4.70 -24.86 11.15
CA VAL A 75 3.55 -25.02 12.04
C VAL A 75 3.81 -24.28 13.35
N ILE A 76 2.89 -23.41 13.73
CA ILE A 76 2.85 -22.77 15.05
C ILE A 76 1.83 -23.55 15.87
N ARG A 77 2.21 -24.03 17.05
CA ARG A 77 1.36 -24.85 17.95
C ARG A 77 1.15 -24.17 19.29
N ASN A 78 0.11 -24.60 19.99
CA ASN A 78 -0.19 -24.23 21.38
C ASN A 78 -0.41 -22.72 21.58
N ALA A 79 -0.76 -21.97 20.53
CA ALA A 79 -0.97 -20.53 20.61
C ALA A 79 -2.46 -20.17 20.78
N THR A 80 -2.74 -18.98 21.28
CA THR A 80 -4.05 -18.35 21.09
C THR A 80 -4.10 -17.75 19.69
N ILE A 81 -4.98 -18.26 18.83
CA ILE A 81 -5.10 -17.81 17.44
C ILE A 81 -6.31 -16.89 17.32
N MET A 82 -6.06 -15.60 17.11
CA MET A 82 -7.09 -14.60 16.81
C MET A 82 -7.33 -14.60 15.30
N THR A 83 -8.38 -15.28 14.86
CA THR A 83 -8.58 -15.58 13.44
C THR A 83 -9.03 -14.38 12.60
N ALA A 84 -9.66 -13.37 13.20
CA ALA A 84 -10.40 -12.28 12.55
C ALA A 84 -11.57 -12.75 11.65
N ALA A 85 -11.85 -14.06 11.62
CA ALA A 85 -12.95 -14.68 10.86
C ALA A 85 -14.04 -15.27 11.77
N GLY A 86 -13.76 -15.38 13.07
CA GLY A 86 -14.64 -15.94 14.10
C GLY A 86 -13.97 -15.89 15.45
N PRO A 87 -14.45 -16.66 16.43
CA PRO A 87 -13.87 -16.71 17.76
C PRO A 87 -12.40 -17.13 17.75
N SER A 88 -11.63 -16.63 18.71
CA SER A 88 -10.24 -17.04 18.92
C SER A 88 -10.15 -18.51 19.34
N ILE A 89 -9.14 -19.21 18.83
CA ILE A 89 -8.86 -20.62 19.12
C ILE A 89 -7.78 -20.68 20.20
N GLN A 90 -8.15 -21.20 21.39
CA GLN A 90 -7.21 -21.38 22.49
C GLN A 90 -6.37 -22.65 22.27
N ASN A 91 -5.08 -22.60 22.62
CA ASN A 91 -4.13 -23.71 22.41
C ASN A 91 -4.18 -24.29 21.00
N GLY A 92 -4.43 -23.41 20.01
CA GLY A 92 -4.59 -23.77 18.62
C GLY A 92 -3.28 -23.95 17.88
N SER A 93 -3.39 -24.39 16.64
CA SER A 93 -2.28 -24.53 15.70
C SER A 93 -2.63 -23.97 14.35
N VAL A 94 -1.64 -23.41 13.64
CA VAL A 94 -1.75 -22.96 12.26
C VAL A 94 -0.59 -23.50 11.43
N LEU A 95 -0.89 -24.01 10.24
CA LEU A 95 0.09 -24.55 9.30
C LEU A 95 0.21 -23.65 8.08
N LEU A 96 1.42 -23.16 7.85
CA LEU A 96 1.82 -22.35 6.71
C LEU A 96 2.62 -23.21 5.73
N ARG A 97 2.14 -23.31 4.49
CA ARG A 97 2.83 -24.06 3.43
C ARG A 97 2.55 -23.42 2.07
N ASP A 98 3.57 -23.35 1.23
CA ASP A 98 3.50 -22.82 -0.15
C ASP A 98 2.90 -21.40 -0.23
N GLY A 99 3.18 -20.59 0.78
CA GLY A 99 2.70 -19.21 0.86
C GLY A 99 1.26 -19.06 1.35
N LYS A 100 0.63 -20.16 1.76
CA LYS A 100 -0.78 -20.21 2.17
C LYS A 100 -0.94 -20.75 3.59
N ILE A 101 -2.03 -20.34 4.22
CA ILE A 101 -2.57 -21.00 5.40
C ILE A 101 -3.27 -22.26 4.89
N VAL A 102 -2.77 -23.43 5.26
CA VAL A 102 -3.32 -24.71 4.76
C VAL A 102 -4.12 -25.46 5.81
N ALA A 103 -3.94 -25.13 7.09
CA ALA A 103 -4.75 -25.65 8.17
C ALA A 103 -4.73 -24.71 9.39
N VAL A 104 -5.84 -24.63 10.11
CA VAL A 104 -5.97 -23.92 11.39
C VAL A 104 -7.00 -24.65 12.25
N GLY A 105 -6.74 -24.78 13.54
CA GLY A 105 -7.64 -25.46 14.49
C GLY A 105 -6.95 -25.81 15.80
N ALA A 106 -7.66 -26.51 16.69
CA ALA A 106 -7.10 -26.98 17.95
C ALA A 106 -5.94 -27.97 17.73
N THR A 107 -6.07 -28.84 16.73
CA THR A 107 -5.02 -29.79 16.35
C THR A 107 -4.80 -29.73 14.84
N VAL A 108 -3.55 -29.60 14.42
CA VAL A 108 -3.15 -29.56 13.02
C VAL A 108 -2.05 -30.60 12.78
N ASN A 109 -2.27 -31.47 11.79
CA ASN A 109 -1.25 -32.39 11.31
C ASN A 109 -0.26 -31.65 10.43
N ALA A 110 1.00 -31.64 10.83
CA ALA A 110 2.09 -31.05 10.06
C ALA A 110 2.99 -32.14 9.46
N PRO A 111 3.56 -31.92 8.26
CA PRO A 111 4.59 -32.80 7.70
C PRO A 111 5.79 -32.92 8.64
N ALA A 112 6.50 -34.03 8.56
CA ALA A 112 7.66 -34.30 9.44
C ALA A 112 8.83 -33.31 9.24
N ASP A 113 8.93 -32.70 8.07
CA ASP A 113 9.93 -31.69 7.69
C ASP A 113 9.51 -30.26 8.03
N ALA A 114 8.33 -30.07 8.61
CA ALA A 114 7.87 -28.74 9.00
C ALA A 114 8.71 -28.16 10.14
N VAL A 115 9.00 -26.86 10.05
CA VAL A 115 9.53 -26.10 11.17
C VAL A 115 8.42 -25.98 12.23
N VAL A 116 8.66 -26.50 13.42
CA VAL A 116 7.73 -26.43 14.53
C VAL A 116 8.09 -25.26 15.43
N ILE A 117 7.12 -24.37 15.67
CA ILE A 117 7.26 -23.25 16.59
C ILE A 117 6.29 -23.45 17.74
N ASP A 118 6.82 -23.43 18.96
CA ASP A 118 5.99 -23.45 20.17
C ASP A 118 5.45 -22.06 20.48
N GLY A 119 4.13 -21.95 20.46
CA GLY A 119 3.35 -20.73 20.75
C GLY A 119 2.74 -20.71 22.14
N THR A 120 3.19 -21.56 23.05
CA THR A 120 2.67 -21.61 24.44
C THR A 120 2.76 -20.22 25.09
N GLY A 121 1.62 -19.68 25.55
CA GLY A 121 1.52 -18.33 26.11
C GLY A 121 1.57 -17.19 25.10
N LYS A 122 1.69 -17.51 23.81
CA LYS A 122 1.79 -16.54 22.70
C LYS A 122 0.48 -16.44 21.93
N TYR A 123 0.40 -15.39 21.09
CA TYR A 123 -0.74 -15.13 20.24
C TYR A 123 -0.32 -15.14 18.77
N VAL A 124 -1.23 -15.61 17.92
CA VAL A 124 -1.10 -15.56 16.46
C VAL A 124 -2.23 -14.73 15.92
N THR A 125 -1.91 -13.76 15.05
CA THR A 125 -2.88 -12.94 14.35
C THR A 125 -2.62 -12.98 12.85
N PRO A 126 -3.59 -12.57 11.99
CA PRO A 126 -3.27 -12.16 10.63
C PRO A 126 -2.24 -11.03 10.67
N GLY A 127 -1.51 -10.86 9.57
CA GLY A 127 -0.69 -9.67 9.37
C GLY A 127 -1.50 -8.39 9.48
N ILE A 128 -0.95 -7.39 10.16
CA ILE A 128 -1.56 -6.06 10.27
C ILE A 128 -1.59 -5.40 8.90
N ILE A 129 -2.67 -4.68 8.59
CA ILE A 129 -2.83 -3.91 7.37
C ILE A 129 -3.01 -2.44 7.72
N ASP A 130 -2.05 -1.61 7.31
CA ASP A 130 -2.18 -0.16 7.45
C ASP A 130 -2.86 0.42 6.20
N ILE A 131 -4.11 0.84 6.36
CA ILE A 131 -4.93 1.36 5.25
C ILE A 131 -4.59 2.80 4.86
N HIS A 132 -3.77 3.51 5.65
CA HIS A 132 -3.37 4.88 5.38
C HIS A 132 -1.96 5.15 5.85
N SER A 133 -1.04 5.11 4.93
CA SER A 133 0.37 5.38 5.18
C SER A 133 0.95 6.37 4.18
N HIS A 134 1.96 7.09 4.63
CA HIS A 134 2.82 7.94 3.82
C HIS A 134 4.29 7.49 3.87
N VAL A 135 4.57 6.32 4.44
CA VAL A 135 5.92 5.75 4.46
C VAL A 135 6.42 5.55 3.05
N GLY A 136 7.63 5.97 2.80
CA GLY A 136 8.26 5.95 1.48
C GLY A 136 8.02 7.20 0.63
N VAL A 137 6.89 7.91 0.79
CA VAL A 137 6.66 9.20 0.10
C VAL A 137 6.97 10.42 0.99
N TYR A 138 7.08 10.20 2.29
CA TYR A 138 7.73 11.08 3.28
C TYR A 138 8.77 10.25 4.03
N ALA A 139 9.85 9.91 3.34
CA ALA A 139 10.84 8.98 3.85
C ALA A 139 11.71 9.59 4.95
N ALA A 140 12.27 8.73 5.83
CA ALA A 140 13.25 9.16 6.83
C ALA A 140 14.63 9.35 6.19
N PRO A 141 15.46 10.30 6.70
CA PRO A 141 15.28 11.10 7.93
C PRO A 141 14.40 12.33 7.78
N GLY A 142 13.73 12.55 6.69
CA GLY A 142 12.95 13.73 6.38
C GLY A 142 13.80 14.83 5.73
N GLY A 143 13.13 15.80 5.14
CA GLY A 143 13.71 16.91 4.39
C GLY A 143 13.06 17.11 3.05
N ASP A 144 13.30 18.25 2.40
CA ASP A 144 12.61 18.62 1.15
C ASP A 144 12.83 17.59 0.03
N ALA A 145 14.04 17.04 -0.07
CA ALA A 145 14.38 16.03 -1.07
C ALA A 145 13.64 14.68 -0.90
N LEU A 146 12.99 14.46 0.24
CA LEU A 146 12.25 13.25 0.57
C LEU A 146 10.75 13.54 0.85
N SER A 147 10.29 14.74 0.47
CA SER A 147 8.92 15.21 0.74
C SER A 147 8.08 15.15 -0.54
N ASP A 148 7.79 13.93 -1.01
CA ASP A 148 7.15 13.65 -2.29
C ASP A 148 5.68 13.19 -2.17
N GLY A 149 5.05 13.44 -1.03
CA GLY A 149 3.71 12.94 -0.75
C GLY A 149 2.57 13.76 -1.37
N ASN A 150 2.80 15.00 -1.83
CA ASN A 150 1.76 15.81 -2.48
C ASN A 150 2.30 16.56 -3.69
N GLU A 151 1.63 16.40 -4.82
CA GLU A 151 1.79 17.27 -5.98
C GLU A 151 0.80 18.46 -5.87
N LEU A 152 1.29 19.62 -5.44
CA LEU A 152 0.44 20.78 -5.11
C LEU A 152 0.27 21.78 -6.26
N THR A 153 0.60 21.44 -7.49
CA THR A 153 0.51 22.35 -8.65
C THR A 153 -0.93 22.70 -8.98
N ASN A 154 -1.86 21.76 -8.81
CA ASN A 154 -3.29 21.95 -9.06
C ASN A 154 -4.17 21.29 -7.99
N PRO A 155 -5.40 21.77 -7.77
CA PRO A 155 -6.35 21.12 -6.86
C PRO A 155 -6.73 19.68 -7.28
N VAL A 156 -6.64 19.38 -8.58
CA VAL A 156 -6.92 18.05 -9.15
C VAL A 156 -5.67 17.57 -9.86
N THR A 157 -4.99 16.59 -9.27
CA THR A 157 -3.76 15.96 -9.76
C THR A 157 -3.93 14.45 -9.89
N ALA A 158 -5.07 14.02 -10.45
CA ALA A 158 -5.39 12.60 -10.64
C ALA A 158 -4.39 11.86 -11.55
N ASN A 159 -3.52 12.59 -12.26
CA ASN A 159 -2.45 12.08 -13.12
C ASN A 159 -1.21 11.58 -12.35
N VAL A 160 -1.04 11.93 -11.06
CA VAL A 160 0.11 11.48 -10.28
C VAL A 160 -0.21 10.22 -9.48
N TRP A 161 0.81 9.41 -9.23
CA TRP A 161 0.66 8.12 -8.57
C TRP A 161 1.71 7.99 -7.48
N ALA A 162 1.30 7.66 -6.25
CA ALA A 162 2.21 7.51 -5.12
C ALA A 162 3.33 6.48 -5.38
N GLU A 163 3.06 5.45 -6.20
CA GLU A 163 4.08 4.44 -6.51
C GLU A 163 5.33 5.00 -7.22
N HIS A 164 5.23 6.17 -7.84
CA HIS A 164 6.37 6.82 -8.50
C HIS A 164 7.26 7.61 -7.53
N SER A 165 6.77 7.84 -6.31
CA SER A 165 7.50 8.58 -5.26
C SER A 165 7.91 7.71 -4.08
N VAL A 166 7.43 6.47 -3.98
CA VAL A 166 7.84 5.57 -2.89
C VAL A 166 9.31 5.24 -3.00
N TRP A 167 10.07 5.53 -1.94
CA TRP A 167 11.44 5.07 -1.80
C TRP A 167 11.48 3.68 -1.12
N PRO A 168 11.81 2.60 -1.86
CA PRO A 168 11.75 1.23 -1.32
C PRO A 168 12.75 0.92 -0.22
N GLN A 169 13.76 1.77 -0.07
CA GLN A 169 14.82 1.65 0.94
C GLN A 169 14.60 2.53 2.16
N ASP A 170 13.41 3.13 2.30
CA ASP A 170 13.05 3.94 3.47
C ASP A 170 13.29 3.14 4.76
N PRO A 171 14.13 3.62 5.70
CA PRO A 171 14.43 2.94 6.96
C PRO A 171 13.20 2.76 7.88
N GLN A 172 12.09 3.39 7.58
CA GLN A 172 10.84 3.20 8.30
C GLN A 172 10.18 1.85 7.98
N LEU A 173 10.36 1.32 6.76
CA LEU A 173 9.73 0.06 6.30
C LEU A 173 10.08 -1.15 7.19
N PRO A 174 11.37 -1.45 7.49
CA PRO A 174 11.68 -2.55 8.39
C PRO A 174 11.16 -2.36 9.82
N ARG A 175 11.01 -1.12 10.28
CA ARG A 175 10.42 -0.82 11.60
C ARG A 175 8.93 -1.11 11.63
N VAL A 176 8.23 -0.77 10.54
CA VAL A 176 6.81 -1.07 10.37
C VAL A 176 6.57 -2.58 10.32
N LEU A 177 7.42 -3.34 9.60
CA LEU A 177 7.39 -4.80 9.60
C LEU A 177 7.60 -5.38 11.01
N ALA A 178 8.57 -4.84 11.77
CA ALA A 178 8.83 -5.23 13.16
C ALA A 178 7.66 -4.93 14.11
N GLY A 179 6.72 -4.07 13.70
CA GLY A 179 5.42 -3.81 14.34
C GLY A 179 4.32 -4.80 13.96
N GLY A 180 4.60 -5.73 13.04
CA GLY A 180 3.63 -6.73 12.58
C GLY A 180 2.83 -6.33 11.35
N VAL A 181 3.11 -5.17 10.72
CA VAL A 181 2.45 -4.74 9.49
C VAL A 181 3.02 -5.49 8.30
N THR A 182 2.17 -6.20 7.57
CA THR A 182 2.55 -7.01 6.41
C THR A 182 2.16 -6.37 5.08
N THR A 183 1.13 -5.52 5.12
CA THR A 183 0.58 -4.82 3.95
C THR A 183 0.24 -3.39 4.33
N MET A 184 0.53 -2.43 3.45
CA MET A 184 0.08 -1.06 3.62
C MET A 184 -0.41 -0.44 2.32
N GLN A 185 -1.33 0.51 2.43
CA GLN A 185 -1.68 1.41 1.35
C GLN A 185 -0.92 2.71 1.51
N VAL A 186 -0.06 3.02 0.53
CA VAL A 186 0.62 4.32 0.45
C VAL A 186 -0.20 5.25 -0.43
N LEU A 187 -0.63 6.38 0.16
CA LEU A 187 -1.49 7.35 -0.51
C LEU A 187 -0.74 8.68 -0.71
N PRO A 188 -1.14 9.47 -1.73
CA PRO A 188 -0.85 10.90 -1.71
C PRO A 188 -1.41 11.57 -0.45
N GLY A 189 -0.80 12.65 0.00
CA GLY A 189 -1.28 13.44 1.12
C GLY A 189 -2.62 14.13 0.84
N SER A 190 -3.13 14.88 1.81
CA SER A 190 -4.48 15.44 1.79
C SER A 190 -4.54 16.90 1.35
N GLY A 191 -3.53 17.40 0.60
CA GLY A 191 -3.47 18.78 0.14
C GLY A 191 -4.44 19.12 -1.00
N ASN A 192 -4.79 18.14 -1.82
CA ASN A 192 -5.55 18.33 -3.06
C ASN A 192 -7.02 17.88 -2.89
N LEU A 193 -7.92 18.42 -3.68
CA LEU A 193 -9.28 17.88 -3.84
C LEU A 193 -9.20 16.41 -4.32
N ILE A 194 -8.38 16.18 -5.33
CA ILE A 194 -8.08 14.87 -5.89
C ILE A 194 -6.56 14.77 -6.05
N GLY A 195 -5.91 13.96 -5.21
CA GLY A 195 -4.47 13.95 -5.05
C GLY A 195 -3.73 12.88 -5.87
N GLY A 196 -4.45 11.99 -6.54
CA GLY A 196 -3.83 10.95 -7.37
C GLY A 196 -3.99 9.52 -6.85
N ARG A 197 -3.31 8.58 -7.52
CA ARG A 197 -3.45 7.15 -7.20
C ARG A 197 -2.61 6.75 -5.99
N SER A 198 -3.18 5.93 -5.13
CA SER A 198 -2.48 5.18 -4.09
C SER A 198 -2.00 3.83 -4.61
N VAL A 199 -1.07 3.21 -3.91
CA VAL A 199 -0.56 1.87 -4.20
C VAL A 199 -0.62 1.00 -2.94
N VAL A 200 -0.91 -0.30 -3.13
CA VAL A 200 -0.85 -1.29 -2.05
C VAL A 200 0.46 -2.06 -2.13
N LEU A 201 1.20 -2.07 -1.04
CA LEU A 201 2.52 -2.69 -0.94
C LEU A 201 2.51 -3.81 0.10
N LYS A 202 3.22 -4.91 -0.19
CA LYS A 202 3.71 -5.85 0.81
C LYS A 202 4.98 -5.28 1.44
N ILE A 203 5.12 -5.43 2.75
CA ILE A 203 6.28 -4.88 3.47
C ILE A 203 7.43 -5.89 3.39
N VAL A 204 8.07 -5.87 2.24
CA VAL A 204 9.16 -6.79 1.89
C VAL A 204 10.38 -6.02 1.39
N PRO A 205 11.60 -6.52 1.61
CA PRO A 205 12.81 -5.92 1.04
C PRO A 205 12.74 -5.88 -0.49
N SER A 206 13.00 -4.72 -1.09
CA SER A 206 13.04 -4.57 -2.55
C SER A 206 13.87 -3.37 -2.96
N ARG A 207 14.41 -3.42 -4.17
CA ARG A 207 15.07 -2.29 -4.82
C ARG A 207 14.15 -1.48 -5.71
N THR A 208 12.92 -1.95 -5.92
CA THR A 208 11.92 -1.30 -6.76
C THR A 208 10.54 -1.37 -6.12
N VAL A 209 9.71 -0.37 -6.35
CA VAL A 209 8.32 -0.35 -5.85
C VAL A 209 7.52 -1.51 -6.42
N GLN A 210 7.71 -1.85 -7.70
CA GLN A 210 7.01 -2.97 -8.34
C GLN A 210 7.33 -4.31 -7.68
N GLY A 211 8.53 -4.46 -7.10
CA GLY A 211 8.92 -5.63 -6.33
C GLY A 211 8.22 -5.74 -4.96
N MET A 212 7.65 -4.64 -4.45
CA MET A 212 6.83 -4.59 -3.23
C MET A 212 5.34 -4.59 -3.53
N LYS A 213 4.95 -4.19 -4.73
CA LYS A 213 3.54 -3.97 -5.10
C LYS A 213 2.74 -5.26 -4.95
N PHE A 214 1.61 -5.18 -4.23
CA PHE A 214 0.76 -6.34 -3.98
C PHE A 214 0.15 -6.86 -5.30
N PRO A 215 0.37 -8.15 -5.68
CA PRO A 215 -0.08 -8.66 -6.96
C PRO A 215 -1.62 -8.64 -7.11
N GLY A 216 -2.09 -7.96 -8.15
CA GLY A 216 -3.51 -7.86 -8.46
C GLY A 216 -4.32 -6.96 -7.52
N ALA A 217 -3.68 -6.19 -6.63
CA ALA A 217 -4.36 -5.17 -5.85
C ALA A 217 -4.86 -4.04 -6.76
N LYS A 218 -6.07 -3.55 -6.50
CA LYS A 218 -6.58 -2.34 -7.14
C LYS A 218 -5.82 -1.11 -6.64
N TYR A 219 -5.67 -0.11 -7.49
CA TYR A 219 -5.27 1.22 -7.03
C TYR A 219 -6.38 1.86 -6.21
N GLY A 220 -6.01 2.79 -5.32
CA GLY A 220 -6.95 3.74 -4.75
C GLY A 220 -6.84 5.10 -5.43
N LEU A 221 -7.88 5.92 -5.33
CA LEU A 221 -7.84 7.35 -5.60
C LEU A 221 -7.87 8.09 -4.27
N LYS A 222 -6.82 8.87 -3.97
CA LYS A 222 -6.84 9.77 -2.82
C LYS A 222 -7.61 11.02 -3.17
N MET A 223 -8.62 11.32 -2.34
CA MET A 223 -9.34 12.59 -2.33
C MET A 223 -9.22 13.23 -0.96
N ALA A 224 -9.50 14.52 -0.86
CA ALA A 224 -9.61 15.20 0.42
C ALA A 224 -10.74 16.25 0.39
N CYS A 225 -11.56 16.27 1.45
CA CYS A 225 -12.54 17.30 1.74
C CYS A 225 -12.01 18.29 2.79
N GLY A 226 -12.80 19.30 3.11
CA GLY A 226 -12.60 20.15 4.27
C GLY A 226 -11.56 21.24 4.11
N GLU A 227 -10.92 21.54 5.24
CA GLU A 227 -10.01 22.69 5.33
C GLU A 227 -8.69 22.51 4.61
N ASN A 228 -8.22 21.25 4.43
CA ASN A 228 -6.90 21.02 3.86
C ASN A 228 -6.78 21.57 2.42
N PRO A 229 -7.61 21.16 1.44
CA PRO A 229 -7.56 21.73 0.10
C PRO A 229 -7.84 23.24 0.09
N LYS A 230 -8.85 23.67 0.84
CA LYS A 230 -9.21 25.09 0.98
C LYS A 230 -8.02 25.94 1.46
N ARG A 231 -7.24 25.45 2.43
CA ARG A 231 -6.07 26.16 2.97
C ARG A 231 -4.91 26.16 1.98
N VAL A 232 -4.63 25.02 1.35
CA VAL A 232 -3.53 24.88 0.39
C VAL A 232 -3.74 25.77 -0.83
N TYR A 233 -4.98 25.86 -1.33
CA TYR A 233 -5.30 26.58 -2.55
C TYR A 233 -5.96 27.93 -2.35
N GLN A 234 -5.97 28.48 -1.13
CA GLN A 234 -6.71 29.70 -0.80
C GLN A 234 -6.41 30.90 -1.71
N THR A 235 -5.23 31.01 -2.29
CA THR A 235 -4.82 32.09 -3.19
C THR A 235 -5.08 31.80 -4.68
N ARG A 236 -5.35 30.55 -5.03
CA ARG A 236 -5.57 30.10 -6.41
C ARG A 236 -6.94 29.47 -6.63
N GLY A 237 -7.68 29.19 -5.53
CA GLY A 237 -8.93 28.44 -5.52
C GLY A 237 -8.73 26.92 -5.57
N PRO A 238 -9.60 26.16 -4.90
CA PRO A 238 -10.73 26.65 -4.10
C PRO A 238 -10.29 27.28 -2.78
N SER A 239 -11.00 28.33 -2.35
CA SER A 239 -10.76 29.02 -1.07
C SER A 239 -11.89 28.80 -0.05
N THR A 240 -12.93 28.09 -0.42
CA THR A 240 -14.11 27.78 0.40
C THR A 240 -14.56 26.33 0.20
N ARG A 241 -15.36 25.80 1.12
CA ARG A 241 -16.00 24.47 0.95
C ARG A 241 -16.96 24.43 -0.24
N MET A 242 -17.63 25.54 -0.55
CA MET A 242 -18.43 25.68 -1.78
C MET A 242 -17.55 25.47 -3.02
N GLY A 243 -16.35 26.07 -3.03
CA GLY A 243 -15.36 25.91 -4.09
C GLY A 243 -14.82 24.47 -4.17
N ASN A 244 -14.63 23.80 -3.03
CA ASN A 244 -14.25 22.39 -3.00
C ASN A 244 -15.30 21.54 -3.74
N VAL A 245 -16.58 21.67 -3.38
CA VAL A 245 -17.68 20.93 -4.01
C VAL A 245 -17.77 21.19 -5.50
N ALA A 246 -17.66 22.47 -5.91
CA ALA A 246 -17.64 22.83 -7.33
C ALA A 246 -16.47 22.17 -8.07
N GLY A 247 -15.29 22.13 -7.45
CA GLY A 247 -14.10 21.52 -8.01
C GLY A 247 -14.23 20.01 -8.21
N TYR A 248 -14.77 19.26 -7.24
CA TYR A 248 -15.04 17.82 -7.41
C TYR A 248 -16.00 17.57 -8.55
N ARG A 249 -17.14 18.26 -8.57
CA ARG A 249 -18.17 18.09 -9.61
C ARG A 249 -17.62 18.41 -11.00
N ALA A 250 -16.84 19.47 -11.14
CA ALA A 250 -16.20 19.82 -12.41
C ALA A 250 -15.26 18.71 -12.91
N ALA A 251 -14.46 18.11 -12.02
CA ALA A 251 -13.59 17.00 -12.37
C ALA A 251 -14.37 15.77 -12.81
N TRP A 252 -15.43 15.40 -12.11
CA TRP A 252 -16.26 14.25 -12.46
C TRP A 252 -17.04 14.43 -13.77
N ILE A 253 -17.55 15.64 -14.06
CA ILE A 253 -18.18 15.96 -15.36
C ILE A 253 -17.19 15.72 -16.51
N GLN A 254 -15.94 16.16 -16.37
CA GLN A 254 -14.90 15.94 -17.38
C GLN A 254 -14.55 14.45 -17.53
N ALA A 255 -14.42 13.75 -16.41
CA ALA A 255 -14.13 12.32 -16.40
C ALA A 255 -15.22 11.49 -17.08
N GLU A 256 -16.49 11.83 -16.84
CA GLU A 256 -17.62 11.16 -17.49
C GLU A 256 -17.64 11.38 -19.00
N ALA A 257 -17.38 12.60 -19.44
CA ALA A 257 -17.28 12.92 -20.88
C ALA A 257 -16.10 12.20 -21.53
N TYR A 258 -14.96 12.16 -20.86
CA TYR A 258 -13.76 11.43 -21.30
C TYR A 258 -14.03 9.93 -21.41
N ARG A 259 -14.59 9.31 -20.37
CA ARG A 259 -14.96 7.89 -20.35
C ARG A 259 -15.86 7.55 -21.53
N ARG A 260 -16.93 8.32 -21.78
CA ARG A 260 -17.87 8.08 -22.90
C ARG A 260 -17.18 8.11 -24.26
N LYS A 261 -16.26 9.05 -24.49
CA LYS A 261 -15.50 9.12 -25.76
C LYS A 261 -14.69 7.85 -25.99
N TRP A 262 -13.95 7.41 -24.97
CA TRP A 262 -13.14 6.20 -25.06
C TRP A 262 -13.99 4.93 -25.16
N ASP A 263 -15.10 4.82 -24.45
CA ASP A 263 -16.02 3.68 -24.53
C ASP A 263 -16.61 3.57 -25.95
N THR A 264 -16.99 4.69 -26.57
CA THR A 264 -17.48 4.75 -27.96
C THR A 264 -16.39 4.32 -28.96
N TRP A 265 -15.18 4.84 -28.81
CA TRP A 265 -14.07 4.47 -29.70
C TRP A 265 -13.69 3.01 -29.54
N ASN A 266 -13.58 2.50 -28.32
CA ASN A 266 -13.27 1.09 -28.05
C ASN A 266 -14.32 0.13 -28.64
N ALA A 267 -15.59 0.53 -28.66
CA ALA A 267 -16.67 -0.28 -29.24
C ALA A 267 -16.68 -0.27 -30.78
N THR A 268 -16.18 0.80 -31.40
CA THR A 268 -16.35 1.00 -32.85
C THR A 268 -15.04 1.00 -33.63
N HIS A 269 -13.94 1.40 -33.02
CA HIS A 269 -12.63 1.67 -33.63
C HIS A 269 -12.73 2.56 -34.90
N LYS A 270 -13.75 3.45 -34.94
CA LYS A 270 -13.96 4.38 -36.04
C LYS A 270 -13.30 5.73 -35.76
N GLY A 271 -12.57 6.24 -36.74
CA GLY A 271 -11.82 7.49 -36.64
C GLY A 271 -10.57 7.37 -35.74
N ASP A 272 -9.97 8.52 -35.46
CA ASP A 272 -8.82 8.57 -34.58
C ASP A 272 -9.20 8.29 -33.14
N PRO A 273 -8.31 7.66 -32.34
CA PRO A 273 -8.55 7.47 -30.91
C PRO A 273 -8.64 8.85 -30.23
N PRO A 274 -9.46 8.98 -29.18
CA PRO A 274 -9.51 10.20 -28.39
C PRO A 274 -8.14 10.56 -27.83
N THR A 275 -7.84 11.86 -27.69
CA THR A 275 -6.62 12.32 -27.04
C THR A 275 -6.55 11.81 -25.59
N ARG A 276 -5.41 11.27 -25.20
CA ARG A 276 -5.19 10.81 -23.83
C ARG A 276 -5.01 11.97 -22.86
N ASP A 277 -5.55 11.78 -21.65
CA ASP A 277 -5.34 12.62 -20.48
C ASP A 277 -5.17 11.71 -19.26
N LEU A 278 -3.99 11.69 -18.66
CA LEU A 278 -3.63 10.78 -17.55
C LEU A 278 -4.49 10.99 -16.31
N GLY A 279 -4.93 12.23 -16.05
CA GLY A 279 -5.83 12.55 -14.94
C GLY A 279 -7.23 12.00 -15.19
N LEU A 280 -7.78 12.28 -16.37
CA LEU A 280 -9.10 11.79 -16.76
C LEU A 280 -9.13 10.26 -16.96
N GLU A 281 -8.02 9.63 -17.35
CA GLU A 281 -7.87 8.17 -17.35
C GLU A 281 -8.07 7.61 -15.94
N THR A 282 -7.41 8.18 -14.93
CA THR A 282 -7.57 7.77 -13.54
C THR A 282 -9.02 7.90 -13.07
N LEU A 283 -9.65 9.06 -13.33
CA LEU A 283 -11.03 9.30 -12.91
C LEU A 283 -12.03 8.42 -13.67
N ALA A 284 -11.80 8.15 -14.96
CA ALA A 284 -12.62 7.22 -15.74
C ALA A 284 -12.56 5.79 -15.18
N GLU A 285 -11.38 5.34 -14.71
CA GLU A 285 -11.23 4.03 -14.06
C GLU A 285 -11.94 3.96 -12.71
N VAL A 286 -12.07 5.07 -11.98
CA VAL A 286 -12.94 5.15 -10.79
C VAL A 286 -14.40 4.95 -11.19
N LEU A 287 -14.88 5.66 -12.22
CA LEU A 287 -16.25 5.53 -12.72
C LEU A 287 -16.55 4.14 -13.29
N ARG A 288 -15.54 3.33 -13.64
CA ARG A 288 -15.66 1.91 -14.02
C ARG A 288 -15.59 0.95 -12.82
N GLY A 289 -15.30 1.45 -11.61
CA GLY A 289 -15.13 0.63 -10.40
C GLY A 289 -13.77 -0.11 -10.32
N ASN A 290 -12.81 0.26 -11.16
CA ASN A 290 -11.48 -0.36 -11.19
C ASN A 290 -10.51 0.27 -10.18
N ILE A 291 -10.75 1.51 -9.76
CA ILE A 291 -10.00 2.25 -8.73
C ILE A 291 -10.93 2.55 -7.56
N LEU A 292 -10.45 2.33 -6.35
CA LEU A 292 -11.19 2.49 -5.10
C LEU A 292 -11.03 3.92 -4.56
N VAL A 293 -12.11 4.59 -4.19
CA VAL A 293 -12.03 5.96 -3.64
C VAL A 293 -11.75 5.93 -2.14
N HIS A 294 -10.64 6.53 -1.74
CA HIS A 294 -10.21 6.76 -0.36
C HIS A 294 -10.19 8.26 -0.09
N ASN A 295 -11.10 8.74 0.75
CA ASN A 295 -11.35 10.17 0.92
C ASN A 295 -11.01 10.62 2.33
N HIS A 296 -9.99 11.48 2.47
CA HIS A 296 -9.72 12.21 3.70
C HIS A 296 -10.89 13.12 4.02
N CYS A 297 -11.54 12.96 5.17
CA CYS A 297 -12.62 13.81 5.64
C CYS A 297 -12.79 13.70 7.16
N TYR A 298 -12.96 14.81 7.86
CA TYR A 298 -13.12 14.81 9.31
C TYR A 298 -14.59 14.91 9.73
N ARG A 299 -15.33 15.85 9.14
CA ARG A 299 -16.66 16.25 9.56
C ARG A 299 -17.75 15.38 8.95
N ALA A 300 -18.78 15.12 9.74
CA ALA A 300 -19.93 14.32 9.33
C ALA A 300 -20.71 14.93 8.15
N ASP A 301 -20.93 16.24 8.18
CA ASP A 301 -21.65 16.95 7.11
C ASP A 301 -20.88 16.93 5.78
N GLU A 302 -19.56 17.02 5.82
CA GLU A 302 -18.73 16.95 4.61
C GLU A 302 -18.64 15.52 4.07
N MET A 303 -18.55 14.51 4.94
CA MET A 303 -18.63 13.10 4.54
C MET A 303 -19.97 12.81 3.84
N ALA A 304 -21.08 13.31 4.39
CA ALA A 304 -22.40 13.18 3.76
C ALA A 304 -22.46 13.82 2.38
N GLN A 305 -21.92 15.03 2.22
CA GLN A 305 -21.84 15.71 0.92
C GLN A 305 -21.01 14.90 -0.10
N MET A 306 -19.90 14.28 0.34
CA MET A 306 -19.08 13.45 -0.55
C MET A 306 -19.81 12.17 -0.98
N LEU A 307 -20.67 11.60 -0.13
CA LEU A 307 -21.55 10.49 -0.50
C LEU A 307 -22.61 10.93 -1.54
N ASP A 308 -23.18 12.15 -1.41
CA ASP A 308 -24.12 12.68 -2.39
C ASP A 308 -23.44 12.90 -3.76
N ILE A 309 -22.21 13.44 -3.77
CA ILE A 309 -21.42 13.60 -5.01
C ILE A 309 -21.12 12.21 -5.62
N ALA A 310 -20.74 11.24 -4.80
CA ALA A 310 -20.50 9.89 -5.28
C ALA A 310 -21.74 9.28 -5.94
N LYS A 311 -22.92 9.51 -5.37
CA LYS A 311 -24.20 9.09 -5.93
C LYS A 311 -24.54 9.84 -7.21
N GLU A 312 -24.29 11.16 -7.30
CA GLU A 312 -24.51 11.96 -8.51
C GLU A 312 -23.74 11.40 -9.71
N PHE A 313 -22.49 10.98 -9.52
CA PHE A 313 -21.60 10.52 -10.59
C PHE A 313 -21.46 8.99 -10.70
N GLY A 314 -22.14 8.23 -9.85
CA GLY A 314 -22.21 6.76 -9.94
C GLY A 314 -20.91 6.06 -9.51
N TYR A 315 -20.15 6.60 -8.56
CA TYR A 315 -19.04 5.88 -7.94
C TYR A 315 -19.31 5.63 -6.45
N THR A 316 -18.45 4.86 -5.79
CA THR A 316 -18.56 4.56 -4.36
C THR A 316 -17.35 5.07 -3.61
N VAL A 317 -17.55 5.78 -2.50
CA VAL A 317 -16.49 6.04 -1.53
C VAL A 317 -16.22 4.75 -0.76
N ARG A 318 -15.03 4.17 -0.95
CA ARG A 318 -14.67 2.90 -0.31
C ARG A 318 -14.45 3.08 1.19
N ALA A 319 -13.70 4.12 1.56
CA ALA A 319 -13.51 4.50 2.95
C ALA A 319 -13.26 6.00 3.08
N PHE A 320 -13.82 6.59 4.16
CA PHE A 320 -13.33 7.87 4.65
C PHE A 320 -12.15 7.63 5.59
N HIS A 321 -11.15 8.50 5.48
CA HIS A 321 -9.95 8.46 6.29
C HIS A 321 -9.95 9.60 7.30
N HIS A 322 -9.42 9.33 8.49
CA HIS A 322 -9.50 10.11 9.71
C HIS A 322 -10.91 10.09 10.31
N ALA A 323 -11.92 10.36 9.52
CA ALA A 323 -13.35 10.17 9.80
C ALA A 323 -13.72 10.51 11.26
N VAL A 324 -13.20 11.62 11.78
CA VAL A 324 -13.25 12.01 13.20
C VAL A 324 -14.67 12.04 13.75
N GLU A 325 -15.64 12.40 12.89
CA GLU A 325 -17.05 12.46 13.23
C GLU A 325 -17.87 11.30 12.62
N ALA A 326 -17.24 10.16 12.27
CA ALA A 326 -17.95 9.00 11.72
C ALA A 326 -19.08 8.51 12.62
N TYR A 327 -18.89 8.60 13.94
CA TYR A 327 -19.89 8.20 14.93
C TYR A 327 -21.22 8.96 14.78
N LYS A 328 -21.23 10.18 14.20
CA LYS A 328 -22.45 10.98 13.98
C LYS A 328 -23.29 10.49 12.81
N ILE A 329 -22.69 9.73 11.88
CA ILE A 329 -23.32 9.28 10.62
C ILE A 329 -23.05 7.81 10.31
N ALA A 330 -22.82 7.00 11.34
CA ALA A 330 -22.45 5.60 11.16
C ALA A 330 -23.50 4.80 10.37
N GLU A 331 -24.79 5.10 10.55
CA GLU A 331 -25.88 4.47 9.80
C GLU A 331 -25.85 4.86 8.32
N LEU A 332 -25.49 6.11 8.02
CA LEU A 332 -25.36 6.59 6.64
C LEU A 332 -24.15 5.93 5.94
N LEU A 333 -23.04 5.75 6.65
CA LEU A 333 -21.86 5.03 6.14
C LEU A 333 -22.22 3.57 5.83
N LYS A 334 -22.91 2.90 6.77
CA LYS A 334 -23.40 1.54 6.56
C LYS A 334 -24.32 1.44 5.35
N ALA A 335 -25.30 2.34 5.23
CA ALA A 335 -26.26 2.34 4.12
C ALA A 335 -25.61 2.51 2.76
N ASN A 336 -24.48 3.22 2.68
CA ASN A 336 -23.71 3.43 1.46
C ASN A 336 -22.60 2.38 1.24
N GLY A 337 -22.44 1.41 2.13
CA GLY A 337 -21.38 0.42 2.05
C GLY A 337 -19.96 1.04 2.16
N THR A 338 -19.85 2.17 2.86
CA THR A 338 -18.62 2.93 3.05
C THR A 338 -18.00 2.58 4.40
N GLY A 339 -16.69 2.37 4.44
CA GLY A 339 -15.93 2.19 5.67
C GLY A 339 -15.41 3.50 6.24
N ALA A 340 -14.98 3.46 7.51
CA ALA A 340 -14.32 4.57 8.19
C ALA A 340 -12.97 4.10 8.75
N ALA A 341 -11.89 4.71 8.29
CA ALA A 341 -10.56 4.55 8.83
C ALA A 341 -10.28 5.69 9.80
N GLU A 342 -10.08 5.37 11.06
CA GLU A 342 -10.13 6.30 12.18
C GLU A 342 -8.85 6.24 13.01
N TRP A 343 -8.58 7.28 13.77
CA TRP A 343 -7.58 7.26 14.85
C TRP A 343 -8.22 6.85 16.17
N ALA A 344 -7.43 6.28 17.05
CA ALA A 344 -7.90 5.92 18.38
C ALA A 344 -8.18 7.14 19.27
N ASP A 345 -7.27 8.14 19.22
CA ASP A 345 -7.33 9.27 20.15
C ASP A 345 -6.70 10.57 19.59
N TRP A 346 -6.47 10.66 18.29
CA TRP A 346 -5.97 11.89 17.69
C TRP A 346 -7.13 12.85 17.42
N GLY A 347 -7.23 13.88 18.27
CA GLY A 347 -8.26 14.90 18.19
C GLY A 347 -7.79 16.24 18.74
N GLY A 348 -8.57 17.28 18.51
CA GLY A 348 -8.34 18.60 19.07
C GLY A 348 -7.17 19.42 18.49
N PHE A 349 -6.40 18.87 17.56
CA PHE A 349 -5.23 19.53 16.98
C PHE A 349 -5.60 20.58 15.89
N LYS A 350 -6.84 20.61 15.45
CA LYS A 350 -7.42 21.61 14.54
C LYS A 350 -8.93 21.62 14.66
N MET A 351 -9.59 22.69 14.16
CA MET A 351 -11.05 22.89 14.32
C MET A 351 -11.90 21.73 13.77
N GLU A 352 -11.52 21.15 12.64
CA GLU A 352 -12.25 20.00 12.08
C GLU A 352 -12.08 18.69 12.88
N ALA A 353 -11.15 18.66 13.82
CA ALA A 353 -10.92 17.51 14.70
C ALA A 353 -11.33 17.79 16.17
N MET A 354 -12.05 18.88 16.44
CA MET A 354 -12.45 19.23 17.83
C MET A 354 -13.48 18.27 18.41
N ASP A 355 -14.41 17.78 17.60
CA ASP A 355 -15.46 16.84 18.04
C ASP A 355 -14.99 15.36 18.04
N SER A 356 -13.70 15.14 18.21
CA SER A 356 -13.14 13.79 18.32
C SER A 356 -13.61 13.11 19.60
N VAL A 357 -14.14 11.91 19.48
CA VAL A 357 -14.49 11.04 20.61
C VAL A 357 -13.67 9.75 20.54
N LYS A 358 -13.07 9.33 21.66
CA LYS A 358 -12.20 8.13 21.72
C LYS A 358 -12.95 6.83 21.42
N ALA A 359 -14.26 6.81 21.60
CA ALA A 359 -15.13 5.67 21.31
C ALA A 359 -15.58 5.60 19.84
N ASN A 360 -15.11 6.48 18.97
CA ASN A 360 -15.55 6.61 17.57
C ASN A 360 -15.58 5.25 16.85
N LEU A 361 -14.46 4.51 16.83
CA LEU A 361 -14.41 3.18 16.20
C LEU A 361 -15.46 2.23 16.75
N ALA A 362 -15.61 2.17 18.09
CA ALA A 362 -16.55 1.28 18.73
C ALA A 362 -18.01 1.63 18.39
N ILE A 363 -18.33 2.92 18.31
CA ILE A 363 -19.66 3.40 17.90
C ILE A 363 -19.90 3.04 16.42
N THR A 364 -18.95 3.37 15.54
CA THR A 364 -19.04 3.10 14.11
C THR A 364 -19.25 1.61 13.83
N ASP A 365 -18.49 0.73 14.51
CA ASP A 365 -18.63 -0.72 14.41
C ASP A 365 -19.98 -1.23 14.96
N ALA A 366 -20.42 -0.72 16.11
CA ALA A 366 -21.68 -1.10 16.74
C ALA A 366 -22.90 -0.78 15.85
N PHE A 367 -22.87 0.30 15.09
CA PHE A 367 -23.89 0.61 14.09
C PHE A 367 -23.77 -0.21 12.80
N GLY A 368 -22.71 -1.03 12.68
CA GLY A 368 -22.47 -1.95 11.58
C GLY A 368 -21.85 -1.32 10.34
N ALA A 369 -21.26 -0.14 10.46
CA ALA A 369 -20.31 0.38 9.48
C ALA A 369 -18.93 -0.30 9.68
N ARG A 370 -18.11 -0.34 8.64
CA ARG A 370 -16.79 -1.00 8.75
C ARG A 370 -15.76 -0.02 9.34
N ALA A 371 -15.57 -0.11 10.65
CA ALA A 371 -14.54 0.64 11.37
C ALA A 371 -13.15 0.01 11.10
N MET A 372 -12.14 0.85 10.91
CA MET A 372 -10.75 0.47 10.71
C MET A 372 -9.85 1.44 11.45
N ILE A 373 -8.69 0.94 11.92
CA ILE A 373 -7.63 1.80 12.44
C ILE A 373 -6.61 2.07 11.34
N HIS A 374 -5.97 3.23 11.37
CA HIS A 374 -4.88 3.58 10.48
C HIS A 374 -3.79 4.38 11.19
N SER A 375 -2.60 4.51 10.57
CA SER A 375 -1.49 5.22 11.18
C SER A 375 -1.45 6.71 10.82
N ASP A 376 -1.41 7.05 9.54
CA ASP A 376 -1.06 8.40 9.05
C ASP A 376 0.26 8.95 9.67
N SER A 377 1.08 8.05 10.18
CA SER A 377 2.30 8.34 10.92
C SER A 377 3.23 7.15 10.86
N ALA A 378 4.48 7.39 10.50
CA ALA A 378 5.51 6.33 10.47
C ALA A 378 5.78 5.74 11.87
N ASP A 379 5.70 6.57 12.92
CA ASP A 379 5.83 6.11 14.30
C ASP A 379 4.59 5.35 14.76
N GLY A 380 3.40 5.81 14.37
CA GLY A 380 2.12 5.17 14.64
C GLY A 380 2.01 3.80 13.98
N ALA A 381 2.50 3.68 12.73
CA ALA A 381 2.47 2.43 11.97
C ALA A 381 3.15 1.26 12.68
N GLN A 382 4.16 1.53 13.49
CA GLN A 382 4.88 0.51 14.28
C GLN A 382 4.07 -0.01 15.49
N ARG A 383 2.96 0.63 15.84
CA ARG A 383 2.21 0.40 17.10
C ARG A 383 0.69 0.33 16.89
N LEU A 384 0.25 -0.03 15.69
CA LEU A 384 -1.18 -0.11 15.36
C LEU A 384 -1.96 -1.07 16.28
N ASN A 385 -1.32 -2.13 16.78
CA ASN A 385 -1.91 -3.01 17.78
C ASN A 385 -2.28 -2.27 19.08
N GLN A 386 -1.46 -1.28 19.50
CA GLN A 386 -1.73 -0.46 20.67
C GLN A 386 -2.82 0.58 20.39
N GLU A 387 -2.88 1.11 19.15
CA GLU A 387 -3.94 2.02 18.73
C GLU A 387 -5.32 1.32 18.79
N VAL A 388 -5.42 0.10 18.29
CA VAL A 388 -6.65 -0.70 18.43
C VAL A 388 -7.00 -0.96 19.90
N ALA A 389 -6.02 -1.28 20.75
CA ALA A 389 -6.25 -1.47 22.16
C ALA A 389 -6.87 -0.22 22.82
N LYS A 390 -6.33 0.96 22.52
CA LYS A 390 -6.88 2.24 23.01
C LYS A 390 -8.34 2.42 22.60
N ALA A 391 -8.65 2.19 21.32
CA ALA A 391 -10.02 2.32 20.78
C ALA A 391 -10.99 1.30 21.41
N MET A 392 -10.55 0.04 21.58
CA MET A 392 -11.33 -1.01 22.24
C MET A 392 -11.67 -0.63 23.69
N TYR A 393 -10.68 -0.21 24.46
CA TYR A 393 -10.90 0.18 25.86
C TYR A 393 -11.73 1.46 25.99
N ALA A 394 -11.58 2.42 25.07
CA ALA A 394 -12.43 3.60 25.02
C ALA A 394 -13.90 3.24 24.75
N GLY A 395 -14.15 2.31 23.83
CA GLY A 395 -15.49 1.77 23.58
C GLY A 395 -16.10 1.14 24.83
N ARG A 396 -15.33 0.27 25.52
CA ARG A 396 -15.77 -0.37 26.79
C ARG A 396 -16.06 0.66 27.87
N ALA A 397 -15.22 1.68 27.99
CA ALA A 397 -15.46 2.77 28.97
C ALA A 397 -16.71 3.60 28.64
N ALA A 398 -17.10 3.66 27.37
CA ALA A 398 -18.36 4.28 26.91
C ALA A 398 -19.58 3.33 27.02
N GLY A 399 -19.44 2.14 27.60
CA GLY A 399 -20.52 1.15 27.75
C GLY A 399 -20.80 0.30 26.52
N ILE A 400 -19.94 0.35 25.48
CA ILE A 400 -20.08 -0.49 24.30
C ILE A 400 -19.24 -1.76 24.46
N MET A 401 -19.91 -2.92 24.38
CA MET A 401 -19.23 -4.21 24.48
C MET A 401 -18.38 -4.45 23.21
N VAL A 402 -17.08 -4.34 23.35
CA VAL A 402 -16.12 -4.67 22.30
C VAL A 402 -15.27 -5.84 22.75
N THR A 403 -15.34 -6.96 22.03
CA THR A 403 -14.47 -8.12 22.26
C THR A 403 -13.13 -7.95 21.56
N GLU A 404 -12.11 -8.71 21.97
CA GLU A 404 -10.83 -8.74 21.27
C GLU A 404 -10.97 -9.30 19.85
N ASP A 405 -11.89 -10.26 19.64
CA ASP A 405 -12.20 -10.80 18.32
C ASP A 405 -12.84 -9.77 17.37
N GLN A 406 -13.58 -8.80 17.90
CA GLN A 406 -14.06 -7.65 17.13
C GLN A 406 -12.92 -6.67 16.85
N ALA A 407 -12.15 -6.33 17.87
CA ALA A 407 -11.08 -5.35 17.78
C ALA A 407 -9.98 -5.75 16.76
N ILE A 408 -9.60 -7.05 16.72
CA ILE A 408 -8.59 -7.50 15.74
C ILE A 408 -9.06 -7.30 14.30
N ARG A 409 -10.35 -7.31 14.01
CA ARG A 409 -10.92 -7.07 12.69
C ARG A 409 -10.68 -5.64 12.20
N TRP A 410 -10.64 -4.65 13.10
CA TRP A 410 -10.36 -3.26 12.77
C TRP A 410 -8.95 -3.04 12.21
N LEU A 411 -8.06 -4.00 12.47
CA LEU A 411 -6.64 -3.95 12.15
C LEU A 411 -6.27 -4.87 10.97
N THR A 412 -7.18 -5.78 10.57
CA THR A 412 -6.86 -6.87 9.65
C THR A 412 -7.90 -7.04 8.55
N ILE A 413 -9.02 -7.72 8.81
CA ILE A 413 -9.99 -8.05 7.75
C ILE A 413 -10.78 -6.82 7.24
N ASN A 414 -11.07 -5.85 8.10
CA ASN A 414 -11.77 -4.64 7.67
C ASN A 414 -10.90 -3.78 6.72
N PRO A 415 -9.62 -3.46 7.04
CA PRO A 415 -8.75 -2.81 6.06
C PRO A 415 -8.46 -3.68 4.82
N ALA A 416 -8.37 -5.01 4.94
CA ALA A 416 -8.27 -5.89 3.76
C ALA A 416 -9.47 -5.69 2.82
N TRP A 417 -10.69 -5.65 3.39
CA TRP A 417 -11.89 -5.33 2.62
C TRP A 417 -11.79 -3.96 1.95
N ALA A 418 -11.31 -2.93 2.65
CA ALA A 418 -11.19 -1.59 2.06
C ALA A 418 -10.22 -1.56 0.87
N LEU A 419 -9.26 -2.49 0.82
CA LEU A 419 -8.35 -2.69 -0.30
C LEU A 419 -8.89 -3.67 -1.38
N ALA A 420 -10.07 -4.27 -1.18
CA ALA A 420 -10.60 -5.37 -1.98
C ALA A 420 -9.64 -6.56 -2.06
N LEU A 421 -9.06 -6.93 -0.91
CA LEU A 421 -8.11 -8.04 -0.73
C LEU A 421 -8.54 -9.01 0.37
N ASP A 422 -9.76 -8.89 0.88
CA ASP A 422 -10.30 -9.71 1.96
C ASP A 422 -10.52 -11.18 1.57
N ASP A 423 -10.49 -11.50 0.29
CA ASP A 423 -10.40 -12.86 -0.24
C ASP A 423 -8.99 -13.47 -0.11
N LYS A 424 -7.94 -12.64 0.04
CA LYS A 424 -6.53 -13.06 0.01
C LYS A 424 -5.83 -12.95 1.35
N ILE A 425 -6.13 -11.90 2.14
CA ILE A 425 -5.46 -11.57 3.41
C ILE A 425 -6.45 -11.09 4.48
N GLY A 426 -5.96 -10.78 5.66
CA GLY A 426 -6.71 -10.13 6.74
C GLY A 426 -7.40 -11.07 7.70
N SER A 427 -7.35 -12.37 7.50
CA SER A 427 -7.82 -13.37 8.47
C SER A 427 -7.01 -14.66 8.39
N ILE A 428 -7.01 -15.44 9.48
CA ILE A 428 -6.42 -16.77 9.53
C ILE A 428 -7.49 -17.77 9.06
N GLU A 429 -7.55 -17.97 7.73
CA GLU A 429 -8.44 -18.91 7.07
C GLU A 429 -7.68 -19.73 6.03
N VAL A 430 -8.09 -21.00 5.87
CA VAL A 430 -7.49 -21.89 4.87
C VAL A 430 -7.63 -21.31 3.47
N GLY A 431 -6.53 -21.31 2.72
CA GLY A 431 -6.47 -20.78 1.34
C GLY A 431 -5.99 -19.33 1.24
N LYS A 432 -6.07 -18.54 2.32
CA LYS A 432 -5.52 -17.17 2.34
C LYS A 432 -3.99 -17.18 2.37
N ASN A 433 -3.39 -16.07 2.01
CA ASN A 433 -1.96 -15.88 2.08
C ASN A 433 -1.48 -16.03 3.52
N ALA A 434 -0.35 -16.64 3.69
CA ALA A 434 0.28 -16.83 4.99
C ALA A 434 1.00 -15.54 5.46
N ASP A 435 0.23 -14.47 5.58
CA ASP A 435 0.63 -13.19 6.18
C ASP A 435 0.21 -13.24 7.66
N VAL A 436 1.16 -13.57 8.55
CA VAL A 436 0.89 -13.98 9.93
C VAL A 436 1.90 -13.33 10.88
N VAL A 437 1.44 -12.98 12.08
CA VAL A 437 2.29 -12.44 13.16
C VAL A 437 2.19 -13.34 14.40
N LEU A 438 3.34 -13.70 14.95
CA LEU A 438 3.47 -14.32 16.27
C LEU A 438 3.85 -13.24 17.29
N TRP A 439 3.04 -13.09 18.32
CA TRP A 439 3.21 -12.11 19.38
C TRP A 439 3.69 -12.77 20.67
N SER A 440 4.52 -12.07 21.44
CA SER A 440 5.02 -12.52 22.76
C SER A 440 3.94 -12.70 23.83
N GLY A 441 2.72 -12.22 23.59
CA GLY A 441 1.55 -12.27 24.44
C GLY A 441 0.37 -11.61 23.74
N ASN A 442 -0.69 -11.26 24.48
CA ASN A 442 -1.87 -10.60 23.92
C ASN A 442 -1.47 -9.34 23.12
N PRO A 443 -1.78 -9.24 21.82
CA PRO A 443 -1.36 -8.12 20.96
C PRO A 443 -1.88 -6.76 21.47
N PHE A 444 -2.96 -6.73 22.21
CA PHE A 444 -3.53 -5.50 22.79
C PHE A 444 -2.86 -5.06 24.10
N SER A 445 -1.85 -5.78 24.57
CA SER A 445 -1.00 -5.34 25.66
C SER A 445 0.14 -4.47 25.14
N ILE A 446 0.44 -3.34 25.82
CA ILE A 446 1.59 -2.48 25.50
C ILE A 446 2.94 -3.18 25.69
N TYR A 447 2.98 -4.27 26.44
CA TYR A 447 4.18 -5.08 26.67
C TYR A 447 4.43 -6.11 25.58
N SER A 448 3.40 -6.43 24.78
CA SER A 448 3.51 -7.43 23.73
C SER A 448 4.26 -6.88 22.53
N LYS A 449 5.10 -7.74 21.93
CA LYS A 449 5.92 -7.43 20.76
C LYS A 449 5.68 -8.48 19.69
N ALA A 450 5.65 -8.08 18.43
CA ALA A 450 5.76 -9.04 17.35
C ALA A 450 7.13 -9.74 17.45
N GLU A 451 7.14 -11.06 17.59
CA GLU A 451 8.36 -11.86 17.66
C GLU A 451 8.78 -12.32 16.27
N LYS A 452 7.80 -12.77 15.48
CA LYS A 452 8.04 -13.24 14.11
C LYS A 452 6.92 -12.74 13.20
N VAL A 453 7.30 -12.36 11.96
CA VAL A 453 6.35 -11.91 10.94
C VAL A 453 6.61 -12.69 9.66
N TRP A 454 5.56 -13.32 9.15
CA TRP A 454 5.57 -14.00 7.86
C TRP A 454 4.75 -13.21 6.83
N ILE A 455 5.27 -13.16 5.61
CA ILE A 455 4.55 -12.68 4.43
C ILE A 455 4.62 -13.76 3.36
N ASP A 456 3.45 -14.19 2.86
CA ASP A 456 3.34 -15.34 1.96
C ASP A 456 4.11 -16.57 2.48
N GLY A 457 4.12 -16.79 3.80
CA GLY A 457 4.79 -17.90 4.47
C GLY A 457 6.32 -17.79 4.58
N ALA A 458 6.92 -16.73 4.06
CA ALA A 458 8.34 -16.44 4.26
C ALA A 458 8.51 -15.68 5.58
N LEU A 459 9.40 -16.13 6.44
CA LEU A 459 9.77 -15.44 7.68
C LEU A 459 10.63 -14.23 7.32
N LEU A 460 10.06 -13.02 7.39
CA LEU A 460 10.74 -11.78 7.01
C LEU A 460 11.18 -10.93 8.21
N PHE A 461 10.69 -11.25 9.39
CA PHE A 461 11.17 -10.65 10.62
C PHE A 461 11.20 -11.71 11.73
N ASP A 462 12.36 -11.83 12.36
CA ASP A 462 12.57 -12.59 13.58
C ASP A 462 13.26 -11.70 14.61
N ARG A 463 12.58 -11.41 15.71
CA ARG A 463 13.14 -10.54 16.75
C ARG A 463 14.37 -11.13 17.43
N ALA A 464 14.48 -12.46 17.47
CA ALA A 464 15.62 -13.16 18.06
C ALA A 464 16.85 -13.16 17.14
N ASP A 465 16.64 -13.04 15.82
CA ASP A 465 17.71 -12.98 14.85
C ASP A 465 18.18 -11.53 14.68
N THR A 466 19.40 -11.25 15.08
CA THR A 466 20.04 -9.93 14.92
C THR A 466 20.98 -9.87 13.71
N THR A 467 21.20 -10.98 13.02
CA THR A 467 22.18 -11.10 11.92
C THR A 467 21.58 -10.78 10.56
N GLU A 468 20.35 -11.23 10.29
CA GLU A 468 19.65 -10.99 9.04
C GLU A 468 18.64 -9.82 9.17
N ARG A 469 19.15 -8.59 9.13
CA ARG A 469 18.30 -7.41 9.13
C ARG A 469 18.11 -6.89 7.71
N TRP A 470 16.89 -6.48 7.40
CA TRP A 470 16.62 -5.65 6.23
C TRP A 470 17.50 -4.40 6.28
N ARG A 471 18.35 -4.23 5.27
CA ARG A 471 19.23 -3.06 5.14
C ARG A 471 18.55 -2.00 4.31
N THR A 472 18.75 -0.76 4.71
CA THR A 472 18.34 0.43 3.97
C THR A 472 19.56 1.10 3.33
N ASP A 473 19.35 2.08 2.45
CA ASP A 473 20.44 2.82 1.82
C ASP A 473 21.33 3.54 2.83
N PHE A 474 20.80 3.90 4.02
CA PHE A 474 21.58 4.48 5.11
C PHE A 474 22.53 3.50 5.80
N GLU A 475 22.31 2.22 5.63
CA GLU A 475 23.15 1.16 6.18
C GLU A 475 24.08 0.53 5.14
N LEU A 476 23.92 0.87 3.86
CA LEU A 476 24.82 0.41 2.80
C LEU A 476 26.20 1.03 3.02
N GLY A 477 27.23 0.20 2.98
CA GLY A 477 28.61 0.61 3.23
C GLY A 477 29.02 0.68 4.72
N VAL A 478 28.10 0.49 5.66
CA VAL A 478 28.45 0.26 7.06
C VAL A 478 29.08 -1.12 7.19
N VAL A 479 30.38 -1.16 7.42
CA VAL A 479 31.09 -2.39 7.73
C VAL A 479 30.72 -2.77 9.16
N ARG A 480 29.99 -3.89 9.32
CA ARG A 480 29.78 -4.48 10.63
C ARG A 480 31.01 -5.30 10.97
N GLU A 481 31.64 -5.00 12.10
CA GLU A 481 32.60 -5.91 12.68
C GLU A 481 31.86 -7.25 12.86
N LYS A 482 32.47 -8.31 12.37
CA LYS A 482 31.97 -9.67 12.67
C LYS A 482 32.26 -9.90 14.16
N ASP A 483 31.18 -10.00 14.94
CA ASP A 483 31.27 -10.51 16.30
C ASP A 483 31.81 -11.96 16.30
#